data_3c8f61c1a3cb0eea6ce7b1c3608bfbca
#
_entry.id   3c8f61c1a3cb0eea6ce7b1c3608bfbca
#
_cell.length_a   1.000
_cell.length_b   1.000
_cell.length_c   1.000
_cell.angle_alpha   90.00
_cell.angle_beta   90.00
_cell.angle_gamma   90.00
#
_symmetry.space_group_name_H-M   'P 1'
#
loop_
_entity.id
_entity.type
_entity.pdbx_description
1 polymer ?
#
loop_
_entity_poly.entity_id
_entity_poly.type
_entity_poly.pdbx_seq_one_letter_code
_entity_poly.pdbx_strand_id
1 'polypeptide(L)'
;MFGRTRASLGALFLAAVVVLAPGGAIADDYWQCVPFARLVSGIQIFGDAWTWWSQAAGKYQTGFVPKAGAVLCFRPTGRMRLGHVAVVSQVLTDRVIQISHANWSLIDGDRGHVESNVTVVDVSPSGDWSEVKVWNDPSHNLGTTVYPTYGFIYQDTATAVSAKIVSASNAAVAMAQSAATQVASAVRPGSAPMQMLNQAADSTDQIAALIQAATGQTPDKKDNK
;
A
#
# COMPACT_ATOMS: atom_id res chain seq x y z
N MET A 1 45.91 -27.69 -68.90
CA MET A 1 45.53 -28.32 -67.63
C MET A 1 44.96 -27.25 -66.68
N PHE A 2 43.68 -27.16 -66.57
CA PHE A 2 43.01 -26.15 -65.72
C PHE A 2 42.29 -26.85 -64.57
N GLY A 3 42.77 -26.64 -63.34
CA GLY A 3 42.13 -27.11 -62.11
C GLY A 3 41.03 -26.16 -61.67
N ARG A 4 39.80 -26.68 -61.55
CA ARG A 4 38.64 -25.95 -61.04
C ARG A 4 38.52 -26.20 -59.54
N THR A 5 38.80 -25.19 -58.74
CA THR A 5 38.51 -25.17 -57.32
C THR A 5 37.03 -24.89 -57.09
N ARG A 6 36.32 -25.83 -56.44
CA ARG A 6 34.93 -25.67 -55.98
C ARG A 6 34.95 -25.03 -54.62
N ALA A 7 34.44 -23.82 -54.52
CA ALA A 7 34.14 -23.18 -53.24
C ALA A 7 32.77 -23.67 -52.72
N SER A 8 32.78 -24.32 -51.55
CA SER A 8 31.56 -24.73 -50.85
C SER A 8 31.07 -23.56 -49.98
N LEU A 9 29.93 -22.96 -50.32
CA LEU A 9 29.21 -22.04 -49.41
C LEU A 9 28.50 -22.86 -48.33
N GLY A 10 29.03 -22.79 -47.13
CA GLY A 10 28.32 -23.26 -45.94
C GLY A 10 27.26 -22.26 -45.52
N ALA A 11 26.00 -22.61 -45.67
CA ALA A 11 24.90 -21.81 -45.16
C ALA A 11 24.75 -22.01 -43.64
N LEU A 12 25.03 -20.95 -42.87
CA LEU A 12 24.78 -20.92 -41.43
C LEU A 12 23.31 -20.67 -41.20
N PHE A 13 22.57 -21.71 -40.80
CA PHE A 13 21.19 -21.54 -40.28
C PHE A 13 21.24 -21.05 -38.85
N LEU A 14 20.92 -19.77 -38.65
CA LEU A 14 20.69 -19.18 -37.31
C LEU A 14 19.27 -19.57 -36.86
N ALA A 15 19.14 -20.60 -36.04
CA ALA A 15 17.88 -20.95 -35.45
C ALA A 15 17.53 -19.93 -34.33
N ALA A 16 16.60 -19.02 -34.62
CA ALA A 16 16.05 -18.12 -33.60
C ALA A 16 15.15 -18.93 -32.68
N VAL A 17 15.60 -19.22 -31.46
CA VAL A 17 14.78 -19.78 -30.39
C VAL A 17 13.89 -18.67 -29.85
N VAL A 18 12.64 -18.64 -30.28
CA VAL A 18 11.62 -17.80 -29.68
C VAL A 18 11.24 -18.42 -28.32
N VAL A 19 11.80 -17.87 -27.23
CA VAL A 19 11.36 -18.20 -25.88
C VAL A 19 10.00 -17.55 -25.66
N LEU A 20 8.92 -18.33 -25.82
CA LEU A 20 7.61 -17.94 -25.32
C LEU A 20 7.71 -17.94 -23.79
N ALA A 21 7.88 -16.76 -23.20
CA ALA A 21 7.66 -16.57 -21.78
C ALA A 21 6.18 -16.92 -21.51
N PRO A 22 5.86 -17.82 -20.55
CA PRO A 22 4.48 -18.01 -20.16
C PRO A 22 3.97 -16.66 -19.67
N GLY A 23 2.98 -16.08 -20.34
CA GLY A 23 2.25 -14.94 -19.86
C GLY A 23 1.70 -15.31 -18.49
N GLY A 24 2.26 -14.72 -17.43
CA GLY A 24 1.74 -14.90 -16.09
C GLY A 24 0.28 -14.47 -16.15
N ALA A 25 -0.66 -15.40 -15.92
CA ALA A 25 -2.02 -15.04 -15.63
C ALA A 25 -1.96 -14.10 -14.44
N ILE A 26 -2.38 -12.84 -14.63
CA ILE A 26 -2.62 -11.92 -13.53
C ILE A 26 -3.80 -12.57 -12.81
N ALA A 27 -3.53 -13.26 -11.70
CA ALA A 27 -4.60 -13.68 -10.82
C ALA A 27 -5.30 -12.41 -10.38
N ASP A 28 -6.58 -12.27 -10.66
CA ASP A 28 -7.40 -11.23 -10.07
C ASP A 28 -7.24 -11.37 -8.55
N ASP A 29 -6.63 -10.37 -7.91
CA ASP A 29 -6.33 -10.39 -6.49
C ASP A 29 -7.65 -10.38 -5.72
N TYR A 30 -8.09 -11.57 -5.29
CA TYR A 30 -9.25 -11.71 -4.43
C TYR A 30 -8.93 -11.21 -3.03
N TRP A 31 -9.39 -10.02 -2.71
CA TRP A 31 -9.17 -9.39 -1.41
C TRP A 31 -10.31 -9.66 -0.43
N GLN A 32 -9.96 -10.02 0.80
CA GLN A 32 -10.87 -9.98 1.94
C GLN A 32 -10.74 -8.65 2.67
N CYS A 33 -11.81 -8.19 3.33
CA CYS A 33 -11.84 -6.90 4.03
C CYS A 33 -10.74 -6.76 5.10
N VAL A 34 -10.46 -7.83 5.86
CA VAL A 34 -9.47 -7.80 6.96
C VAL A 34 -8.04 -7.65 6.46
N PRO A 35 -7.50 -8.51 5.56
CA PRO A 35 -6.15 -8.30 5.03
C PRO A 35 -6.00 -6.96 4.32
N PHE A 36 -7.03 -6.50 3.59
CA PHE A 36 -7.02 -5.20 2.94
C PHE A 36 -6.95 -4.06 3.96
N ALA A 37 -7.82 -4.07 4.97
CA ALA A 37 -7.83 -3.04 6.02
C ALA A 37 -6.49 -2.97 6.77
N ARG A 38 -5.87 -4.11 7.07
CA ARG A 38 -4.53 -4.18 7.68
C ARG A 38 -3.46 -3.52 6.82
N LEU A 39 -3.48 -3.84 5.53
CA LEU A 39 -2.51 -3.29 4.57
C LEU A 39 -2.62 -1.77 4.48
N VAL A 40 -3.85 -1.25 4.36
CA VAL A 40 -4.10 0.18 4.10
C VAL A 40 -4.00 1.02 5.37
N SER A 41 -4.55 0.54 6.49
CA SER A 41 -4.57 1.31 7.76
C SER A 41 -3.30 1.12 8.59
N GLY A 42 -2.54 0.03 8.38
CA GLY A 42 -1.43 -0.35 9.24
C GLY A 42 -1.84 -0.94 10.59
N ILE A 43 -3.13 -1.04 10.90
CA ILE A 43 -3.64 -1.66 12.13
C ILE A 43 -3.45 -3.18 12.04
N GLN A 44 -2.76 -3.77 13.02
CA GLN A 44 -2.38 -5.18 13.01
C GLN A 44 -3.29 -6.01 13.93
N ILE A 45 -4.58 -6.09 13.56
CA ILE A 45 -5.56 -6.99 14.19
C ILE A 45 -5.87 -8.11 13.20
N PHE A 46 -6.01 -9.34 13.70
CA PHE A 46 -6.21 -10.56 12.91
C PHE A 46 -7.54 -11.22 13.28
N GLY A 47 -7.97 -12.18 12.46
CA GLY A 47 -9.23 -12.88 12.63
C GLY A 47 -10.40 -12.17 11.98
N ASP A 48 -11.62 -12.62 12.29
CA ASP A 48 -12.85 -12.11 11.69
C ASP A 48 -13.11 -10.64 12.03
N ALA A 49 -13.71 -9.90 11.12
CA ALA A 49 -13.95 -8.47 11.28
C ALA A 49 -14.75 -8.09 12.54
N TRP A 50 -15.72 -8.94 12.94
CA TRP A 50 -16.51 -8.68 14.14
C TRP A 50 -15.69 -8.70 15.45
N THR A 51 -14.51 -9.34 15.44
CA THR A 51 -13.62 -9.42 16.61
C THR A 51 -12.72 -8.18 16.76
N TRP A 52 -12.61 -7.37 15.73
CA TRP A 52 -11.65 -6.27 15.68
C TRP A 52 -11.88 -5.24 16.78
N TRP A 53 -13.14 -4.87 17.00
CA TRP A 53 -13.48 -3.89 18.03
C TRP A 53 -13.02 -4.32 19.43
N SER A 54 -13.30 -5.55 19.82
CA SER A 54 -12.87 -6.09 21.11
C SER A 54 -11.35 -6.28 21.19
N GLN A 55 -10.70 -6.68 20.11
CA GLN A 55 -9.26 -6.86 20.06
C GLN A 55 -8.49 -5.52 20.07
N ALA A 56 -9.12 -4.42 19.68
CA ALA A 56 -8.53 -3.09 19.74
C ALA A 56 -8.33 -2.61 21.18
N ALA A 57 -9.12 -3.10 22.11
CA ALA A 57 -9.04 -2.70 23.51
C ALA A 57 -7.61 -2.90 24.07
N GLY A 58 -7.04 -1.84 24.64
CA GLY A 58 -5.70 -1.83 25.20
C GLY A 58 -4.55 -1.85 24.17
N LYS A 59 -4.85 -1.88 22.86
CA LYS A 59 -3.84 -1.86 21.79
C LYS A 59 -3.96 -0.63 20.89
N TYR A 60 -5.18 -0.21 20.61
CA TYR A 60 -5.49 0.92 19.74
C TYR A 60 -6.54 1.81 20.41
N GLN A 61 -6.50 3.09 20.11
CA GLN A 61 -7.59 3.97 20.49
C GLN A 61 -8.84 3.65 19.67
N THR A 62 -10.01 3.77 20.32
CA THR A 62 -11.31 3.62 19.67
C THR A 62 -12.19 4.83 19.95
N GLY A 63 -13.17 5.09 19.11
CA GLY A 63 -14.11 6.20 19.29
C GLY A 63 -15.17 6.28 18.20
N PHE A 64 -15.89 7.38 18.21
CA PHE A 64 -17.06 7.59 17.34
C PHE A 64 -16.88 8.76 16.37
N VAL A 65 -15.72 9.39 16.34
CA VAL A 65 -15.43 10.49 15.43
C VAL A 65 -14.60 9.97 14.26
N PRO A 66 -15.06 10.10 13.01
CA PRO A 66 -14.31 9.62 11.87
C PRO A 66 -12.99 10.41 11.69
N LYS A 67 -11.92 9.70 11.33
CA LYS A 67 -10.63 10.29 10.97
C LYS A 67 -10.09 9.54 9.76
N ALA A 68 -9.45 10.23 8.83
CA ALA A 68 -8.77 9.57 7.71
C ALA A 68 -7.72 8.57 8.23
N GLY A 69 -7.68 7.38 7.64
CA GLY A 69 -6.85 6.26 8.09
C GLY A 69 -7.44 5.40 9.21
N ALA A 70 -8.51 5.85 9.89
CA ALA A 70 -9.20 5.03 10.87
C ALA A 70 -9.96 3.86 10.22
N VAL A 71 -10.17 2.79 10.96
CA VAL A 71 -10.95 1.64 10.51
C VAL A 71 -12.35 1.70 11.10
N LEU A 72 -13.37 1.84 10.25
CA LEU A 72 -14.78 1.69 10.60
C LEU A 72 -15.11 0.21 10.76
N CYS A 73 -15.64 -0.16 11.90
CA CYS A 73 -16.00 -1.53 12.26
C CYS A 73 -17.50 -1.74 12.19
N PHE A 74 -17.98 -2.50 11.22
CA PHE A 74 -19.38 -2.89 11.09
C PHE A 74 -19.68 -4.09 11.97
N ARG A 75 -20.84 -4.05 12.62
CA ARG A 75 -21.37 -5.19 13.39
C ARG A 75 -21.89 -6.29 12.46
N PRO A 76 -21.87 -7.55 12.90
CA PRO A 76 -22.55 -8.61 12.18
C PRO A 76 -24.03 -8.32 11.92
N THR A 77 -24.49 -8.68 10.74
CA THR A 77 -25.90 -8.67 10.35
C THR A 77 -26.26 -9.99 9.69
N GLY A 78 -27.54 -10.21 9.36
CA GLY A 78 -28.00 -11.48 8.80
C GLY A 78 -27.23 -11.97 7.58
N ARG A 79 -26.82 -11.08 6.69
CA ARG A 79 -26.04 -11.42 5.47
C ARG A 79 -24.53 -11.27 5.68
N MET A 80 -24.12 -10.44 6.63
CA MET A 80 -22.72 -10.12 6.94
C MET A 80 -22.36 -10.69 8.32
N ARG A 81 -22.40 -12.02 8.43
CA ARG A 81 -22.26 -12.72 9.73
C ARG A 81 -20.90 -12.52 10.41
N LEU A 82 -19.86 -12.29 9.64
CA LEU A 82 -18.50 -12.07 10.14
C LEU A 82 -18.19 -10.58 10.37
N GLY A 83 -19.19 -9.69 10.24
CA GLY A 83 -18.96 -8.27 10.28
C GLY A 83 -18.19 -7.79 9.06
N HIS A 84 -17.76 -6.53 9.09
CA HIS A 84 -16.93 -5.94 8.04
C HIS A 84 -16.02 -4.85 8.62
N VAL A 85 -14.91 -4.59 7.95
CA VAL A 85 -14.01 -3.48 8.26
C VAL A 85 -13.68 -2.70 7.00
N ALA A 86 -13.64 -1.38 7.13
CA ALA A 86 -13.34 -0.47 6.03
C ALA A 86 -12.43 0.67 6.53
N VAL A 87 -11.51 1.12 5.69
CA VAL A 87 -10.60 2.21 6.05
C VAL A 87 -11.19 3.54 5.58
N VAL A 88 -11.28 4.51 6.46
CA VAL A 88 -11.70 5.88 6.11
C VAL A 88 -10.65 6.51 5.21
N SER A 89 -11.00 6.77 3.96
CA SER A 89 -10.12 7.45 3.01
C SER A 89 -10.23 8.97 3.15
N GLN A 90 -11.44 9.49 3.42
CA GLN A 90 -11.68 10.92 3.56
C GLN A 90 -12.87 11.20 4.49
N VAL A 91 -12.78 12.29 5.24
CA VAL A 91 -13.93 12.87 5.99
C VAL A 91 -14.41 14.07 5.20
N LEU A 92 -15.65 14.01 4.72
CA LEU A 92 -16.26 15.08 3.91
C LEU A 92 -17.04 16.07 4.77
N THR A 93 -17.83 15.52 5.70
CA THR A 93 -18.59 16.30 6.70
C THR A 93 -18.59 15.53 8.01
N ASP A 94 -19.26 16.06 9.02
CA ASP A 94 -19.52 15.37 10.31
C ASP A 94 -20.39 14.10 10.17
N ARG A 95 -21.15 13.99 9.07
CA ARG A 95 -22.06 12.88 8.79
C ARG A 95 -21.75 12.11 7.49
N VAL A 96 -20.71 12.51 6.74
CA VAL A 96 -20.37 11.89 5.46
C VAL A 96 -18.87 11.64 5.38
N ILE A 97 -18.51 10.40 5.11
CA ILE A 97 -17.13 10.00 4.87
C ILE A 97 -17.01 9.23 3.56
N GLN A 98 -15.79 9.06 3.10
CA GLN A 98 -15.44 8.06 2.10
C GLN A 98 -14.57 6.98 2.73
N ILE A 99 -14.77 5.74 2.29
CA ILE A 99 -14.02 4.58 2.74
C ILE A 99 -13.39 3.85 1.57
N SER A 100 -12.33 3.09 1.86
CA SER A 100 -11.82 2.05 0.98
C SER A 100 -11.94 0.71 1.68
N HIS A 101 -12.44 -0.29 0.98
CA HIS A 101 -12.64 -1.63 1.51
C HIS A 101 -12.53 -2.69 0.42
N ALA A 102 -12.67 -3.95 0.78
CA ALA A 102 -12.69 -5.04 -0.19
C ALA A 102 -13.76 -6.08 0.18
N ASN A 103 -14.20 -6.83 -0.84
CA ASN A 103 -15.17 -7.92 -0.68
C ASN A 103 -16.56 -7.49 -0.19
N TRP A 104 -17.02 -6.35 -0.66
CA TRP A 104 -18.33 -5.81 -0.28
C TRP A 104 -19.38 -6.03 -1.35
N SER A 105 -19.21 -5.45 -2.52
CA SER A 105 -20.16 -5.57 -3.63
C SER A 105 -19.96 -6.84 -4.46
N LEU A 106 -21.04 -7.28 -5.13
CA LEU A 106 -20.95 -8.18 -6.27
C LEU A 106 -20.74 -7.32 -7.51
N ILE A 107 -19.58 -7.43 -8.12
CA ILE A 107 -19.22 -6.74 -9.35
C ILE A 107 -19.04 -7.84 -10.41
N ASP A 108 -19.80 -7.78 -11.50
CA ASP A 108 -19.82 -8.81 -12.56
C ASP A 108 -20.09 -10.24 -12.05
N GLY A 109 -20.77 -10.37 -10.91
CA GLY A 109 -21.11 -11.65 -10.28
C GLY A 109 -20.09 -12.14 -9.25
N ASP A 110 -18.93 -11.50 -9.14
CA ASP A 110 -17.84 -11.90 -8.26
C ASP A 110 -17.66 -10.96 -7.06
N ARG A 111 -17.03 -11.49 -6.03
CA ARG A 111 -16.61 -10.76 -4.83
C ARG A 111 -15.08 -10.65 -4.78
N GLY A 112 -14.57 -9.96 -3.76
CA GLY A 112 -13.14 -9.83 -3.55
C GLY A 112 -12.52 -8.60 -4.21
N HIS A 113 -13.33 -7.77 -4.85
CA HIS A 113 -12.86 -6.51 -5.44
C HIS A 113 -12.53 -5.50 -4.36
N VAL A 114 -11.54 -4.64 -4.65
CA VAL A 114 -11.25 -3.44 -3.86
C VAL A 114 -12.13 -2.31 -4.38
N GLU A 115 -12.87 -1.69 -3.46
CA GLU A 115 -13.71 -0.53 -3.73
C GLU A 115 -13.14 0.67 -2.98
N SER A 116 -12.84 1.75 -3.70
CA SER A 116 -12.20 2.94 -3.15
C SER A 116 -13.14 4.15 -3.22
N ASN A 117 -13.01 5.04 -2.21
CA ASN A 117 -13.80 6.27 -2.11
C ASN A 117 -15.32 6.03 -2.10
N VAL A 118 -15.73 4.91 -1.50
CA VAL A 118 -17.14 4.57 -1.34
C VAL A 118 -17.75 5.48 -0.28
N THR A 119 -18.83 6.19 -0.63
CA THR A 119 -19.50 7.11 0.29
C THR A 119 -20.26 6.36 1.37
N VAL A 120 -20.06 6.77 2.62
CA VAL A 120 -20.79 6.30 3.78
C VAL A 120 -21.43 7.48 4.48
N VAL A 121 -22.72 7.35 4.79
CA VAL A 121 -23.50 8.38 5.46
C VAL A 121 -23.93 7.87 6.83
N ASP A 122 -23.62 8.64 7.86
CA ASP A 122 -24.16 8.41 9.20
C ASP A 122 -25.67 8.73 9.21
N VAL A 123 -26.48 7.74 9.52
CA VAL A 123 -27.93 7.84 9.63
C VAL A 123 -28.42 7.62 11.07
N SER A 124 -27.48 7.53 12.02
CA SER A 124 -27.85 7.42 13.44
C SER A 124 -28.60 8.67 13.92
N PRO A 125 -29.61 8.53 14.80
CA PRO A 125 -30.36 9.67 15.31
C PRO A 125 -29.50 10.69 16.07
N SER A 126 -28.47 10.21 16.78
CA SER A 126 -27.56 11.03 17.59
C SER A 126 -26.33 11.57 16.84
N GLY A 127 -26.11 11.16 15.60
CA GLY A 127 -24.91 11.56 14.85
C GLY A 127 -23.62 10.92 15.37
N ASP A 128 -23.74 9.73 15.93
CA ASP A 128 -22.65 9.03 16.62
C ASP A 128 -22.05 7.88 15.81
N TRP A 129 -22.41 7.77 14.54
CA TRP A 129 -21.93 6.73 13.63
C TRP A 129 -22.30 5.30 14.03
N SER A 130 -23.25 5.13 14.95
CA SER A 130 -23.74 3.80 15.36
C SER A 130 -24.52 3.10 14.25
N GLU A 131 -25.07 3.85 13.31
CA GLU A 131 -25.85 3.37 12.16
C GLU A 131 -25.44 4.11 10.90
N VAL A 132 -25.12 3.36 9.84
CA VAL A 132 -24.68 3.97 8.58
C VAL A 132 -25.38 3.36 7.37
N LYS A 133 -25.43 4.13 6.28
CA LYS A 133 -25.72 3.64 4.93
C LYS A 133 -24.47 3.76 4.05
N VAL A 134 -24.29 2.78 3.20
CA VAL A 134 -23.13 2.68 2.31
C VAL A 134 -23.60 2.82 0.87
N TRP A 135 -22.86 3.60 0.09
CA TRP A 135 -23.07 3.69 -1.36
C TRP A 135 -22.91 2.30 -1.98
N ASN A 136 -23.83 1.98 -2.89
CA ASN A 136 -23.81 0.73 -3.62
C ASN A 136 -23.56 1.03 -5.09
N ASP A 137 -22.36 0.72 -5.56
CA ASP A 137 -21.94 1.04 -6.92
C ASP A 137 -22.79 0.34 -7.98
N PRO A 138 -23.13 -0.95 -7.88
CA PRO A 138 -24.00 -1.60 -8.86
C PRO A 138 -25.39 -0.96 -9.02
N SER A 139 -25.92 -0.30 -8.00
CA SER A 139 -27.22 0.38 -8.06
C SER A 139 -27.11 1.89 -8.28
N HIS A 140 -25.89 2.44 -8.32
CA HIS A 140 -25.58 3.86 -8.44
C HIS A 140 -26.38 4.75 -7.48
N ASN A 141 -26.56 4.30 -6.25
CA ASN A 141 -27.22 5.09 -5.19
C ASN A 141 -26.79 4.66 -3.78
N LEU A 142 -27.22 5.43 -2.80
CA LEU A 142 -27.06 5.06 -1.42
C LEU A 142 -27.97 3.86 -1.11
N GLY A 143 -27.39 2.76 -0.63
CA GLY A 143 -28.12 1.54 -0.31
C GLY A 143 -29.26 1.78 0.70
N THR A 144 -30.32 1.01 0.61
CA THR A 144 -31.46 1.12 1.54
C THR A 144 -31.18 0.47 2.90
N THR A 145 -30.20 -0.42 2.98
CA THR A 145 -29.85 -1.13 4.21
C THR A 145 -29.13 -0.21 5.18
N VAL A 146 -29.58 -0.20 6.43
CA VAL A 146 -28.88 0.42 7.55
C VAL A 146 -27.97 -0.63 8.19
N TYR A 147 -26.71 -0.28 8.35
CA TYR A 147 -25.70 -1.16 8.93
C TYR A 147 -25.30 -0.63 10.31
N PRO A 148 -25.43 -1.44 11.37
CA PRO A 148 -24.93 -1.07 12.68
C PRO A 148 -23.41 -1.15 12.72
N THR A 149 -22.77 -0.23 13.43
CA THR A 149 -21.32 -0.20 13.61
C THR A 149 -20.93 -0.26 15.08
N TYR A 150 -19.66 -0.58 15.34
CA TYR A 150 -19.05 -0.43 16.66
C TYR A 150 -18.40 0.96 16.82
N GLY A 151 -18.02 1.63 15.74
CA GLY A 151 -17.26 2.87 15.72
C GLY A 151 -15.94 2.70 14.94
N PHE A 152 -14.97 3.55 15.28
CA PHE A 152 -13.69 3.66 14.57
C PHE A 152 -12.53 3.19 15.46
N ILE A 153 -11.62 2.42 14.89
CA ILE A 153 -10.32 2.09 15.48
C ILE A 153 -9.30 3.03 14.85
N TYR A 154 -8.50 3.71 15.67
CA TYR A 154 -7.49 4.64 15.19
C TYR A 154 -6.11 4.01 15.25
N GLN A 155 -5.33 4.22 14.21
CA GLN A 155 -3.92 3.94 14.29
C GLN A 155 -3.25 5.05 15.13
N ASP A 156 -2.45 4.67 16.13
CA ASP A 156 -1.66 5.64 16.87
C ASP A 156 -0.72 6.38 15.92
N THR A 157 -0.79 7.71 15.94
CA THR A 157 0.08 8.57 15.13
C THR A 157 1.55 8.27 15.38
N ALA A 158 1.93 7.91 16.60
CA ALA A 158 3.29 7.50 16.96
C ALA A 158 3.71 6.21 16.24
N THR A 159 2.83 5.19 16.17
CA THR A 159 3.09 3.93 15.46
C THR A 159 3.11 4.13 13.95
N ALA A 160 2.23 5.00 13.42
CA ALA A 160 2.21 5.32 11.99
C ALA A 160 3.47 6.08 11.55
N VAL A 161 3.94 7.01 12.37
CA VAL A 161 5.22 7.72 12.13
C VAL A 161 6.39 6.75 12.22
N SER A 162 6.42 5.87 13.22
CA SER A 162 7.45 4.84 13.35
C SER A 162 7.44 3.87 12.16
N ALA A 163 6.26 3.40 11.71
CA ALA A 163 6.14 2.54 10.54
C ALA A 163 6.60 3.24 9.25
N LYS A 164 6.26 4.52 9.07
CA LYS A 164 6.76 5.34 7.95
C LYS A 164 8.28 5.52 8.01
N ILE A 165 8.84 5.79 9.18
CA ILE A 165 10.29 5.93 9.37
C ILE A 165 10.99 4.61 9.06
N VAL A 166 10.48 3.47 9.58
CA VAL A 166 11.03 2.14 9.30
C VAL A 166 10.94 1.78 7.83
N SER A 167 9.81 2.06 7.17
CA SER A 167 9.67 1.78 5.74
C SER A 167 10.57 2.68 4.87
N ALA A 168 10.72 3.95 5.24
CA ALA A 168 11.63 4.88 4.55
C ALA A 168 13.09 4.49 4.76
N SER A 169 13.48 4.08 5.97
CA SER A 169 14.84 3.60 6.25
C SER A 169 15.16 2.30 5.52
N ASN A 170 14.21 1.35 5.45
CA ASN A 170 14.39 0.10 4.69
C ASN A 170 14.50 0.36 3.18
N ALA A 171 13.72 1.30 2.64
CA ALA A 171 13.85 1.72 1.25
C ALA A 171 15.19 2.39 0.96
N ALA A 172 15.67 3.25 1.87
CA ALA A 172 16.98 3.90 1.75
C ALA A 172 18.13 2.87 1.82
N VAL A 173 18.04 1.89 2.72
CA VAL A 173 19.01 0.78 2.81
C VAL A 173 19.00 -0.06 1.53
N ALA A 174 17.83 -0.39 0.98
CA ALA A 174 17.73 -1.13 -0.27
C ALA A 174 18.30 -0.36 -1.46
N MET A 175 18.09 0.96 -1.53
CA MET A 175 18.71 1.82 -2.55
C MET A 175 20.23 1.90 -2.38
N ALA A 176 20.75 2.02 -1.16
CA ALA A 176 22.18 2.03 -0.89
C ALA A 176 22.85 0.70 -1.25
N GLN A 177 22.18 -0.43 -0.97
CA GLN A 177 22.67 -1.75 -1.34
C GLN A 177 22.66 -1.96 -2.85
N SER A 178 21.65 -1.50 -3.57
CA SER A 178 21.61 -1.59 -5.04
C SER A 178 22.66 -0.69 -5.69
N ALA A 179 22.91 0.51 -5.15
CA ALA A 179 23.98 1.40 -5.59
C ALA A 179 25.34 0.78 -5.32
N ALA A 180 25.59 0.20 -4.16
CA ALA A 180 26.83 -0.50 -3.83
C ALA A 180 27.08 -1.70 -4.75
N THR A 181 26.03 -2.46 -5.10
CA THR A 181 26.13 -3.59 -6.03
C THR A 181 26.45 -3.11 -7.47
N GLN A 182 25.87 -1.99 -7.90
CA GLN A 182 26.18 -1.39 -9.21
C GLN A 182 27.60 -0.85 -9.26
N VAL A 183 28.10 -0.23 -8.18
CA VAL A 183 29.50 0.21 -8.08
C VAL A 183 30.45 -0.98 -8.10
N ALA A 184 30.15 -2.04 -7.35
CA ALA A 184 30.96 -3.26 -7.32
C ALA A 184 31.01 -3.97 -8.69
N SER A 185 29.93 -3.93 -9.48
CA SER A 185 29.88 -4.50 -10.82
C SER A 185 30.56 -3.62 -11.90
N ALA A 186 30.64 -2.30 -11.64
CA ALA A 186 31.26 -1.33 -12.56
C ALA A 186 32.79 -1.19 -12.37
N VAL A 187 33.34 -1.66 -11.25
CA VAL A 187 34.81 -1.63 -11.02
C VAL A 187 35.49 -2.72 -11.83
N ARG A 188 35.75 -2.42 -13.13
CA ARG A 188 36.81 -3.09 -13.91
C ARG A 188 38.15 -2.47 -13.52
N PRO A 189 39.24 -3.27 -13.37
CA PRO A 189 40.53 -2.72 -13.10
C PRO A 189 40.95 -1.84 -14.30
N GLY A 190 41.02 -0.52 -14.13
CA GLY A 190 41.51 0.42 -15.14
C GLY A 190 40.71 1.70 -15.41
N SER A 191 39.58 1.96 -14.81
CA SER A 191 38.80 3.20 -14.99
C SER A 191 38.80 4.10 -13.76
N ALA A 192 38.99 5.40 -13.97
CA ALA A 192 39.33 6.42 -13.00
C ALA A 192 38.31 6.60 -11.85
N PRO A 193 38.78 6.78 -10.59
CA PRO A 193 37.96 6.80 -9.40
C PRO A 193 37.22 8.12 -9.12
N MET A 194 37.46 9.19 -9.86
CA MET A 194 37.05 10.54 -9.44
C MET A 194 35.59 10.91 -9.70
N GLN A 195 34.95 10.34 -10.69
CA GLN A 195 33.51 10.64 -10.97
C GLN A 195 32.54 9.90 -10.04
N MET A 196 32.96 8.78 -9.48
CA MET A 196 32.11 7.97 -8.55
C MET A 196 32.03 8.57 -7.14
N LEU A 197 33.09 9.28 -6.70
CA LEU A 197 33.08 9.96 -5.40
C LEU A 197 32.10 11.14 -5.35
N ASN A 198 31.90 11.84 -6.46
CA ASN A 198 30.96 12.97 -6.53
C ASN A 198 29.50 12.49 -6.52
N GLN A 199 29.17 11.33 -7.13
CA GLN A 199 27.82 10.77 -7.08
C GLN A 199 27.46 10.20 -5.68
N ALA A 200 28.44 9.69 -4.94
CA ALA A 200 28.21 9.22 -3.56
C ALA A 200 27.98 10.38 -2.60
N ALA A 201 28.64 11.53 -2.79
CA ALA A 201 28.43 12.75 -2.01
C ALA A 201 27.01 13.32 -2.23
N ASP A 202 26.55 13.37 -3.48
CA ASP A 202 25.20 13.85 -3.84
C ASP A 202 24.09 13.00 -3.21
N SER A 203 24.30 11.68 -3.10
CA SER A 203 23.34 10.75 -2.46
C SER A 203 23.27 10.97 -0.95
N THR A 204 24.38 11.32 -0.32
CA THR A 204 24.44 11.57 1.12
C THR A 204 23.70 12.88 1.49
N ASP A 205 23.83 13.90 0.63
CA ASP A 205 23.14 15.18 0.82
C ASP A 205 21.60 15.05 0.62
N GLN A 206 21.16 14.22 -0.30
CA GLN A 206 19.73 13.91 -0.50
C GLN A 206 19.14 13.15 0.69
N ILE A 207 19.87 12.22 1.28
CA ILE A 207 19.45 11.48 2.48
C ILE A 207 19.37 12.44 3.68
N ALA A 208 20.35 13.33 3.84
CA ALA A 208 20.35 14.34 4.90
C ALA A 208 19.14 15.30 4.77
N ALA A 209 18.83 15.74 3.55
CA ALA A 209 17.66 16.58 3.28
C ALA A 209 16.33 15.88 3.59
N LEU A 210 16.20 14.57 3.28
CA LEU A 210 15.02 13.76 3.59
C LEU A 210 14.86 13.55 5.10
N ILE A 211 15.94 13.32 5.84
CA ILE A 211 15.92 13.19 7.29
C ILE A 211 15.52 14.52 7.92
N GLN A 212 16.04 15.64 7.42
CA GLN A 212 15.71 16.99 7.89
C GLN A 212 14.24 17.34 7.64
N ALA A 213 13.70 16.97 6.48
CA ALA A 213 12.27 17.13 6.17
C ALA A 213 11.37 16.26 7.05
N ALA A 214 11.83 15.07 7.44
CA ALA A 214 11.06 14.14 8.26
C ALA A 214 11.10 14.44 9.77
N THR A 215 12.20 15.04 10.26
CA THR A 215 12.41 15.25 11.71
C THR A 215 12.20 16.69 12.15
N GLY A 216 12.18 17.66 11.23
CA GLY A 216 12.06 19.09 11.55
C GLY A 216 13.25 19.67 12.35
N GLN A 217 14.35 18.91 12.48
CA GLN A 217 15.54 19.33 13.20
C GLN A 217 16.60 19.87 12.26
N THR A 218 16.99 21.13 12.45
CA THR A 218 18.17 21.71 11.80
C THR A 218 19.43 21.19 12.47
N PRO A 219 20.48 20.82 11.73
CA PRO A 219 21.75 20.40 12.32
C PRO A 219 22.39 21.57 13.08
N ASP A 220 22.75 21.30 14.32
CA ASP A 220 23.44 22.23 15.20
C ASP A 220 24.78 22.63 14.57
N LYS A 221 24.96 23.91 14.28
CA LYS A 221 26.18 24.47 13.75
C LYS A 221 27.22 24.51 14.87
N LYS A 222 28.10 23.51 14.94
CA LYS A 222 29.25 23.57 15.82
C LYS A 222 30.15 24.70 15.37
N ASP A 223 30.12 25.79 16.12
CA ASP A 223 31.12 26.88 16.05
C ASP A 223 32.48 26.30 16.46
N ASN A 224 33.36 26.19 15.46
CA ASN A 224 34.79 25.99 15.73
C ASN A 224 35.40 27.35 16.10
N LYS A 225 35.81 27.46 17.37
CA LYS A 225 36.69 28.50 17.87
C LYS A 225 38.10 27.96 18.06
#